data_db598c1b30801a8b9d2c1a8936e59a2d
#
_entry.id   db598c1b30801a8b9d2c1a8936e59a2d
#
_cell.length_a   1.000
_cell.length_b   1.000
_cell.length_c   1.000
_cell.angle_alpha   90.00
_cell.angle_beta   90.00
_cell.angle_gamma   90.00
#
_symmetry.space_group_name_H-M   'P 1'
#
loop_
_entity.id
_entity.type
_entity.pdbx_description
1 polymer ?
#
loop_
_entity_poly.entity_id
_entity_poly.type
_entity_poly.pdbx_seq_one_letter_code
_entity_poly.pdbx_strand_id
1 'polypeptide(L)'
;MGVPLAERIRPKTLDEVFGQQHLIGKNKPLRRIAESKYIPNMIFYGASGTGKTTIASIIAENSGMYLKKLNGTSSGVAEIKDIISEMDTFSGYNGILLYLDEIQYLNKKQQQSLLEYIENGKITLIASTTENPYFSVFGAILSRCTVFEFKPLEPQDIEKAVIRGYKFLAKEMKIEIDMGGDIEKYISETCGGDVRKALNTVELSVLSGEAYAGGIRVEEDTVKLLSQKSSMRYDRDGDSHYDILSAFQKSVRGSDENAALHYMARLIEAGDIVSLSRRLLVTASEDIGLAYPQAVSIVKSCVDSALQLGLPEARIPLAQAVILLCTSPKSNSVITAIDTALEDVRNGNSGEIPLHLRDCHYDGAEKLGRGGYKYPHDYPEHYVKQQYLPDNLKDRIYYKFGNNKNERLAEEYRRKLRFKESSQEI
;
A
#
# COMPACT_ATOMS: atom_id res chain seq x y z
N MET A 1 -30.94 3.72 -19.18
CA MET A 1 -29.49 3.72 -19.04
C MET A 1 -29.12 3.86 -17.56
N GLY A 2 -28.97 2.78 -16.81
CA GLY A 2 -28.68 2.84 -15.36
C GLY A 2 -27.40 2.09 -14.96
N VAL A 3 -26.90 1.20 -15.83
CA VAL A 3 -25.73 0.37 -15.58
C VAL A 3 -24.57 0.83 -16.47
N PRO A 4 -23.37 1.11 -15.95
CA PRO A 4 -22.22 1.56 -16.72
C PRO A 4 -21.86 0.58 -17.83
N LEU A 5 -21.32 1.07 -18.96
CA LEU A 5 -20.92 0.26 -20.12
C LEU A 5 -19.99 -0.89 -19.71
N ALA A 6 -19.02 -0.63 -18.84
CA ALA A 6 -18.07 -1.64 -18.35
C ALA A 6 -18.74 -2.86 -17.68
N GLU A 7 -19.90 -2.70 -17.06
CA GLU A 7 -20.69 -3.81 -16.51
C GLU A 7 -21.52 -4.52 -17.57
N ARG A 8 -22.09 -3.76 -18.52
CA ARG A 8 -22.94 -4.33 -19.60
C ARG A 8 -22.16 -5.23 -20.54
N ILE A 9 -20.89 -4.90 -20.82
CA ILE A 9 -20.02 -5.68 -21.73
C ILE A 9 -19.00 -6.54 -20.98
N ARG A 10 -19.20 -6.78 -19.68
CA ARG A 10 -18.29 -7.59 -18.87
C ARG A 10 -18.07 -8.96 -19.52
N PRO A 11 -16.81 -9.39 -19.70
CA PRO A 11 -16.49 -10.73 -20.19
C PRO A 11 -17.17 -11.83 -19.38
N LYS A 12 -17.69 -12.86 -20.06
CA LYS A 12 -18.32 -14.05 -19.45
C LYS A 12 -17.42 -15.26 -19.51
N THR A 13 -16.42 -15.26 -20.36
CA THR A 13 -15.44 -16.34 -20.48
C THR A 13 -14.01 -15.79 -20.40
N LEU A 14 -13.04 -16.64 -20.05
CA LEU A 14 -11.63 -16.22 -20.00
C LEU A 14 -11.10 -15.77 -21.37
N ASP A 15 -11.63 -16.31 -22.46
CA ASP A 15 -11.21 -15.97 -23.81
C ASP A 15 -11.71 -14.58 -24.27
N GLU A 16 -12.73 -14.05 -23.61
CA GLU A 16 -13.21 -12.69 -23.81
C GLU A 16 -12.44 -11.62 -23.01
N VAL A 17 -11.60 -12.05 -22.05
CA VAL A 17 -10.84 -11.14 -21.22
C VAL A 17 -9.62 -10.65 -22.00
N PHE A 18 -9.49 -9.34 -22.14
CA PHE A 18 -8.32 -8.73 -22.75
C PHE A 18 -7.17 -8.62 -21.75
N GLY A 19 -5.94 -8.83 -22.22
CA GLY A 19 -4.74 -8.78 -21.38
C GLY A 19 -4.57 -9.97 -20.44
N GLN A 20 -3.74 -9.80 -19.41
CA GLN A 20 -3.41 -10.80 -18.38
C GLN A 20 -2.94 -12.15 -18.91
N GLN A 21 -2.30 -12.18 -20.09
CA GLN A 21 -1.89 -13.44 -20.75
C GLN A 21 -0.90 -14.26 -19.90
N HIS A 22 -0.16 -13.63 -19.01
CA HIS A 22 0.73 -14.30 -18.07
C HIS A 22 -0.03 -15.12 -17.00
N LEU A 23 -1.31 -14.81 -16.73
CA LEU A 23 -2.18 -15.50 -15.77
C LEU A 23 -3.16 -16.45 -16.44
N ILE A 24 -3.88 -15.96 -17.49
CA ILE A 24 -5.01 -16.64 -18.12
C ILE A 24 -4.72 -17.13 -19.53
N GLY A 25 -3.52 -16.92 -20.05
CA GLY A 25 -3.10 -17.47 -21.33
C GLY A 25 -3.17 -19.00 -21.35
N LYS A 26 -3.07 -19.60 -22.54
CA LYS A 26 -3.12 -21.06 -22.71
C LYS A 26 -2.08 -21.74 -21.81
N ASN A 27 -2.51 -22.72 -21.02
CA ASN A 27 -1.69 -23.47 -20.07
C ASN A 27 -1.14 -22.66 -18.86
N LYS A 28 -1.63 -21.45 -18.59
CA LYS A 28 -1.21 -20.66 -17.44
C LYS A 28 -1.92 -21.10 -16.14
N PRO A 29 -1.30 -20.85 -14.95
CA PRO A 29 -1.81 -21.38 -13.70
C PRO A 29 -3.25 -20.97 -13.37
N LEU A 30 -3.60 -19.69 -13.52
CA LEU A 30 -4.94 -19.20 -13.17
C LEU A 30 -6.02 -19.73 -14.13
N ARG A 31 -5.68 -19.93 -15.42
CA ARG A 31 -6.59 -20.60 -16.37
C ARG A 31 -6.87 -22.04 -15.94
N ARG A 32 -5.84 -22.81 -15.58
CA ARG A 32 -6.01 -24.19 -15.12
C ARG A 32 -6.87 -24.28 -13.87
N ILE A 33 -6.70 -23.35 -12.92
CA ILE A 33 -7.52 -23.25 -11.71
C ILE A 33 -8.98 -22.93 -12.12
N ALA A 34 -9.21 -21.95 -12.98
CA ALA A 34 -10.54 -21.55 -13.40
C ALA A 34 -11.29 -22.64 -14.20
N GLU A 35 -10.58 -23.55 -14.85
CA GLU A 35 -11.11 -24.71 -15.59
C GLU A 35 -11.23 -25.96 -14.69
N SER A 36 -10.69 -25.92 -13.47
CA SER A 36 -10.76 -27.04 -12.52
C SER A 36 -12.03 -26.98 -11.66
N LYS A 37 -12.41 -28.12 -11.08
CA LYS A 37 -13.51 -28.18 -10.09
C LYS A 37 -13.07 -27.74 -8.70
N TYR A 38 -11.77 -27.69 -8.45
CA TYR A 38 -11.21 -27.29 -7.14
C TYR A 38 -10.62 -25.89 -7.25
N ILE A 39 -11.18 -24.96 -6.52
CA ILE A 39 -10.73 -23.59 -6.45
C ILE A 39 -10.02 -23.35 -5.12
N PRO A 40 -8.71 -23.07 -5.10
CA PRO A 40 -7.99 -22.71 -3.88
C PRO A 40 -8.32 -21.28 -3.44
N ASN A 41 -7.99 -20.95 -2.19
CA ASN A 41 -8.03 -19.55 -1.76
C ASN A 41 -6.98 -18.73 -2.48
N MET A 42 -7.34 -17.52 -2.93
CA MET A 42 -6.49 -16.67 -3.77
C MET A 42 -6.56 -15.22 -3.34
N ILE A 43 -5.47 -14.50 -3.61
CA ILE A 43 -5.40 -13.04 -3.51
C ILE A 43 -5.02 -12.49 -4.88
N PHE A 44 -5.86 -11.61 -5.42
CA PHE A 44 -5.62 -10.89 -6.66
C PHE A 44 -5.16 -9.48 -6.32
N TYR A 45 -3.94 -9.11 -6.66
CA TYR A 45 -3.46 -7.76 -6.42
C TYR A 45 -3.03 -7.07 -7.71
N GLY A 46 -3.14 -5.75 -7.73
CA GLY A 46 -2.79 -4.90 -8.87
C GLY A 46 -3.77 -3.74 -9.03
N ALA A 47 -3.46 -2.84 -9.96
CA ALA A 47 -4.22 -1.62 -10.22
C ALA A 47 -5.72 -1.85 -10.49
N SER A 48 -6.53 -0.79 -10.29
CA SER A 48 -7.96 -0.81 -10.63
C SER A 48 -8.15 -1.08 -12.13
N GLY A 49 -9.30 -1.65 -12.51
CA GLY A 49 -9.67 -1.87 -13.92
C GLY A 49 -8.86 -2.95 -14.66
N THR A 50 -8.01 -3.74 -13.97
CA THR A 50 -7.18 -4.80 -14.57
C THR A 50 -7.90 -6.14 -14.75
N GLY A 51 -9.17 -6.25 -14.34
CA GLY A 51 -10.00 -7.44 -14.56
C GLY A 51 -10.12 -8.40 -13.37
N LYS A 52 -9.62 -8.06 -12.15
CA LYS A 52 -9.68 -8.91 -10.94
C LYS A 52 -11.09 -9.43 -10.67
N THR A 53 -12.06 -8.54 -10.53
CA THR A 53 -13.48 -8.89 -10.26
C THR A 53 -14.11 -9.71 -11.38
N THR A 54 -13.74 -9.44 -12.62
CA THR A 54 -14.24 -10.16 -13.80
C THR A 54 -13.77 -11.60 -13.80
N ILE A 55 -12.47 -11.83 -13.58
CA ILE A 55 -11.90 -13.18 -13.55
C ILE A 55 -12.45 -13.96 -12.35
N ALA A 56 -12.59 -13.32 -11.17
CA ALA A 56 -13.20 -13.96 -10.00
C ALA A 56 -14.66 -14.42 -10.29
N SER A 57 -15.43 -13.60 -11.02
CA SER A 57 -16.81 -13.95 -11.40
C SER A 57 -16.85 -15.14 -12.39
N ILE A 58 -15.94 -15.17 -13.36
CA ILE A 58 -15.82 -16.28 -14.32
C ILE A 58 -15.42 -17.59 -13.60
N ILE A 59 -14.49 -17.51 -12.66
CA ILE A 59 -14.07 -18.67 -11.84
C ILE A 59 -15.26 -19.22 -11.05
N ALA A 60 -16.04 -18.36 -10.41
CA ALA A 60 -17.22 -18.78 -9.66
C ALA A 60 -18.27 -19.48 -10.56
N GLU A 61 -18.54 -18.90 -11.74
CA GLU A 61 -19.49 -19.44 -12.70
C GLU A 61 -19.04 -20.82 -13.19
N ASN A 62 -17.77 -20.96 -13.57
CA ASN A 62 -17.21 -22.24 -14.04
C ASN A 62 -17.19 -23.33 -12.97
N SER A 63 -16.97 -22.98 -11.70
CA SER A 63 -16.92 -23.93 -10.59
C SER A 63 -18.29 -24.37 -10.10
N GLY A 64 -19.36 -23.67 -10.49
CA GLY A 64 -20.71 -23.87 -9.94
C GLY A 64 -20.84 -23.51 -8.47
N MET A 65 -19.90 -22.71 -7.92
CA MET A 65 -19.97 -22.18 -6.56
C MET A 65 -20.90 -20.96 -6.51
N TYR A 66 -21.53 -20.75 -5.37
CA TYR A 66 -22.34 -19.55 -5.15
C TYR A 66 -21.44 -18.34 -4.87
N LEU A 67 -21.47 -17.36 -5.78
CA LEU A 67 -20.66 -16.15 -5.64
C LEU A 67 -21.31 -15.13 -4.71
N LYS A 68 -20.66 -14.86 -3.59
CA LYS A 68 -20.98 -13.70 -2.74
C LYS A 68 -19.89 -12.63 -2.90
N LYS A 69 -20.31 -11.37 -3.05
CA LYS A 69 -19.38 -10.24 -3.19
C LYS A 69 -19.52 -9.33 -1.98
N LEU A 70 -18.40 -9.03 -1.35
CA LEU A 70 -18.27 -8.03 -0.29
C LEU A 70 -17.22 -7.00 -0.67
N ASN A 71 -17.37 -5.80 -0.15
CA ASN A 71 -16.38 -4.74 -0.32
C ASN A 71 -15.84 -4.33 1.05
N GLY A 72 -14.52 -4.38 1.23
CA GLY A 72 -13.84 -4.07 2.49
C GLY A 72 -14.09 -2.65 3.01
N THR A 73 -14.47 -1.70 2.12
CA THR A 73 -14.77 -0.33 2.52
C THR A 73 -16.15 -0.16 3.18
N SER A 74 -17.12 -1.02 2.85
CA SER A 74 -18.50 -0.90 3.31
C SER A 74 -18.97 -2.05 4.16
N SER A 75 -18.27 -3.20 4.11
CA SER A 75 -18.71 -4.44 4.76
C SER A 75 -18.00 -4.68 6.08
N GLY A 76 -18.71 -5.26 7.05
CA GLY A 76 -18.21 -5.62 8.38
C GLY A 76 -18.31 -7.11 8.68
N VAL A 77 -17.83 -7.51 9.87
CA VAL A 77 -17.87 -8.91 10.36
C VAL A 77 -19.31 -9.45 10.43
N ALA A 78 -20.29 -8.60 10.65
CA ALA A 78 -21.70 -9.00 10.70
C ALA A 78 -22.17 -9.59 9.36
N GLU A 79 -21.88 -8.91 8.25
CA GLU A 79 -22.28 -9.37 6.90
C GLU A 79 -21.57 -10.67 6.51
N ILE A 80 -20.31 -10.86 6.95
CA ILE A 80 -19.61 -12.12 6.75
C ILE A 80 -20.31 -13.28 7.50
N LYS A 81 -20.75 -13.03 8.74
CA LYS A 81 -21.51 -14.00 9.53
C LYS A 81 -22.88 -14.30 8.92
N ASP A 82 -23.54 -13.30 8.40
CA ASP A 82 -24.84 -13.46 7.73
C ASP A 82 -24.71 -14.35 6.49
N ILE A 83 -23.70 -14.13 5.66
CA ILE A 83 -23.37 -15.01 4.52
C ILE A 83 -23.18 -16.46 4.95
N ILE A 84 -22.52 -16.66 6.07
CA ILE A 84 -22.23 -18.01 6.58
C ILE A 84 -23.51 -18.66 7.16
N SER A 85 -24.35 -17.91 7.84
CA SER A 85 -25.63 -18.42 8.38
C SER A 85 -26.60 -18.82 7.25
N GLU A 86 -26.48 -18.24 6.07
CA GLU A 86 -27.25 -18.62 4.90
C GLU A 86 -26.78 -19.94 4.25
N MET A 87 -25.60 -20.46 4.60
CA MET A 87 -25.02 -21.65 3.95
C MET A 87 -25.91 -22.89 4.00
N ASP A 88 -26.61 -23.08 5.10
CA ASP A 88 -27.49 -24.24 5.30
C ASP A 88 -28.72 -24.21 4.35
N THR A 89 -28.99 -23.06 3.69
CA THR A 89 -30.09 -22.88 2.75
C THR A 89 -29.71 -23.07 1.29
N PHE A 90 -28.41 -23.11 0.96
CA PHE A 90 -27.91 -23.24 -0.41
C PHE A 90 -27.66 -24.70 -0.85
N SER A 91 -28.63 -25.58 -0.60
CA SER A 91 -28.61 -26.95 -1.11
C SER A 91 -28.67 -26.93 -2.65
N GLY A 92 -27.56 -27.22 -3.30
CA GLY A 92 -27.45 -27.27 -4.76
C GLY A 92 -26.20 -26.59 -5.34
N TYR A 93 -25.44 -25.84 -4.54
CA TYR A 93 -24.18 -25.23 -4.93
C TYR A 93 -22.99 -26.01 -4.37
N ASN A 94 -21.86 -25.97 -5.09
CA ASN A 94 -20.60 -26.61 -4.69
C ASN A 94 -19.82 -25.82 -3.61
N GLY A 95 -20.53 -25.11 -2.73
CA GLY A 95 -19.97 -24.24 -1.71
C GLY A 95 -20.08 -22.74 -2.06
N ILE A 96 -19.59 -21.89 -1.16
CA ILE A 96 -19.59 -20.43 -1.33
C ILE A 96 -18.20 -19.96 -1.77
N LEU A 97 -18.14 -19.21 -2.87
CA LEU A 97 -16.99 -18.40 -3.23
C LEU A 97 -17.23 -16.97 -2.75
N LEU A 98 -16.47 -16.55 -1.76
CA LEU A 98 -16.48 -15.18 -1.26
C LEU A 98 -15.47 -14.34 -2.05
N TYR A 99 -15.95 -13.42 -2.88
CA TYR A 99 -15.11 -12.39 -3.47
C TYR A 99 -15.10 -11.17 -2.56
N LEU A 100 -13.97 -10.91 -1.92
CA LEU A 100 -13.76 -9.78 -1.03
C LEU A 100 -12.93 -8.70 -1.73
N ASP A 101 -13.59 -7.64 -2.18
CA ASP A 101 -12.92 -6.52 -2.85
C ASP A 101 -12.29 -5.57 -1.82
N GLU A 102 -11.08 -5.09 -2.11
CA GLU A 102 -10.32 -4.15 -1.29
C GLU A 102 -10.12 -4.63 0.17
N ILE A 103 -9.57 -5.84 0.34
CA ILE A 103 -9.37 -6.49 1.65
C ILE A 103 -8.56 -5.64 2.63
N GLN A 104 -7.68 -4.73 2.16
CA GLN A 104 -6.85 -3.87 2.99
C GLN A 104 -7.65 -2.90 3.87
N TYR A 105 -8.91 -2.61 3.53
CA TYR A 105 -9.77 -1.77 4.37
C TYR A 105 -10.37 -2.51 5.57
N LEU A 106 -10.30 -3.83 5.58
CA LEU A 106 -10.65 -4.60 6.78
C LEU A 106 -9.53 -4.52 7.81
N ASN A 107 -9.86 -4.22 9.06
CA ASN A 107 -8.90 -4.25 10.13
C ASN A 107 -8.44 -5.69 10.46
N LYS A 108 -7.35 -5.82 11.22
CA LYS A 108 -6.74 -7.12 11.55
C LYS A 108 -7.72 -8.11 12.19
N LYS A 109 -8.62 -7.65 13.09
CA LYS A 109 -9.62 -8.52 13.74
C LYS A 109 -10.66 -9.01 12.74
N GLN A 110 -11.08 -8.15 11.80
CA GLN A 110 -12.03 -8.52 10.75
C GLN A 110 -11.40 -9.56 9.80
N GLN A 111 -10.16 -9.32 9.37
CA GLN A 111 -9.43 -10.30 8.56
C GLN A 111 -9.23 -11.63 9.31
N GLN A 112 -8.91 -11.57 10.61
CA GLN A 112 -8.73 -12.78 11.44
C GLN A 112 -10.02 -13.59 11.57
N SER A 113 -11.19 -12.96 11.60
CA SER A 113 -12.47 -13.68 11.68
C SER A 113 -12.79 -14.52 10.43
N LEU A 114 -12.15 -14.26 9.29
CA LEU A 114 -12.28 -15.06 8.08
C LEU A 114 -11.54 -16.41 8.17
N LEU A 115 -10.50 -16.51 9.01
CA LEU A 115 -9.62 -17.67 9.05
C LEU A 115 -10.37 -18.96 9.36
N GLU A 116 -11.26 -18.94 10.36
CA GLU A 116 -12.03 -20.12 10.77
C GLU A 116 -12.82 -20.70 9.59
N TYR A 117 -13.40 -19.85 8.76
CA TYR A 117 -14.25 -20.26 7.63
C TYR A 117 -13.46 -20.70 6.41
N ILE A 118 -12.25 -20.16 6.25
CA ILE A 118 -11.30 -20.57 5.21
C ILE A 118 -10.69 -21.93 5.56
N GLU A 119 -10.32 -22.15 6.84
CA GLU A 119 -9.67 -23.36 7.31
C GLU A 119 -10.61 -24.57 7.32
N ASN A 120 -11.87 -24.37 7.67
CA ASN A 120 -12.86 -25.46 7.68
C ASN A 120 -13.50 -25.71 6.30
N GLY A 121 -13.06 -24.95 5.26
CA GLY A 121 -13.54 -25.11 3.90
C GLY A 121 -14.99 -24.66 3.65
N LYS A 122 -15.61 -23.96 4.61
CA LYS A 122 -16.96 -23.39 4.44
C LYS A 122 -16.99 -22.30 3.38
N ILE A 123 -15.87 -21.55 3.23
CA ILE A 123 -15.73 -20.47 2.26
C ILE A 123 -14.45 -20.71 1.46
N THR A 124 -14.55 -20.60 0.15
CA THR A 124 -13.40 -20.37 -0.72
C THR A 124 -13.24 -18.85 -0.91
N LEU A 125 -12.09 -18.32 -0.51
CA LEU A 125 -11.82 -16.88 -0.58
C LEU A 125 -11.08 -16.51 -1.87
N ILE A 126 -11.61 -15.53 -2.61
CA ILE A 126 -10.84 -14.73 -3.55
C ILE A 126 -10.86 -13.29 -3.04
N ALA A 127 -9.77 -12.83 -2.46
CA ALA A 127 -9.63 -11.44 -2.04
C ALA A 127 -8.96 -10.62 -3.14
N SER A 128 -9.35 -9.34 -3.28
CA SER A 128 -8.65 -8.40 -4.15
C SER A 128 -8.10 -7.21 -3.35
N THR A 129 -7.01 -6.65 -3.84
CA THR A 129 -6.39 -5.44 -3.29
C THR A 129 -5.66 -4.67 -4.38
N THR A 130 -5.61 -3.35 -4.25
CA THR A 130 -4.76 -2.48 -5.05
C THR A 130 -3.37 -2.30 -4.44
N GLU A 131 -3.20 -2.66 -3.16
CA GLU A 131 -1.94 -2.57 -2.43
C GLU A 131 -1.16 -3.88 -2.48
N ASN A 132 0.15 -3.82 -2.21
CA ASN A 132 0.98 -5.02 -2.09
C ASN A 132 0.48 -5.88 -0.91
N PRO A 133 -0.01 -7.11 -1.16
CA PRO A 133 -0.66 -7.93 -0.15
C PRO A 133 0.27 -8.34 0.99
N TYR A 134 1.58 -8.36 0.78
CA TYR A 134 2.56 -8.70 1.82
C TYR A 134 2.65 -7.64 2.93
N PHE A 135 2.14 -6.42 2.68
CA PHE A 135 2.08 -5.35 3.68
C PHE A 135 0.67 -5.10 4.23
N SER A 136 -0.36 -5.36 3.43
CA SER A 136 -1.74 -4.96 3.75
C SER A 136 -2.64 -6.10 4.21
N VAL A 137 -2.28 -7.37 3.90
CA VAL A 137 -3.08 -8.53 4.26
C VAL A 137 -2.49 -9.24 5.49
N PHE A 138 -3.36 -9.68 6.39
CA PHE A 138 -2.95 -10.42 7.58
C PHE A 138 -2.18 -11.70 7.20
N GLY A 139 -0.98 -11.88 7.77
CA GLY A 139 -0.06 -12.95 7.39
C GLY A 139 -0.64 -14.36 7.45
N ALA A 140 -1.59 -14.62 8.36
CA ALA A 140 -2.26 -15.92 8.44
C ALA A 140 -3.20 -16.18 7.27
N ILE A 141 -3.84 -15.17 6.69
CA ILE A 141 -4.62 -15.31 5.44
C ILE A 141 -3.65 -15.51 4.27
N LEU A 142 -2.61 -14.68 4.21
CA LEU A 142 -1.62 -14.73 3.14
C LEU A 142 -0.98 -16.12 3.00
N SER A 143 -0.66 -16.77 4.13
CA SER A 143 -0.06 -18.12 4.14
C SER A 143 -1.00 -19.22 3.62
N ARG A 144 -2.30 -18.97 3.51
CA ARG A 144 -3.35 -19.91 3.06
C ARG A 144 -3.88 -19.57 1.66
N CYS A 145 -3.36 -18.54 1.03
CA CYS A 145 -3.81 -18.07 -0.27
C CYS A 145 -2.67 -18.11 -1.29
N THR A 146 -3.01 -18.40 -2.54
CA THR A 146 -2.10 -18.18 -3.66
C THR A 146 -2.25 -16.76 -4.18
N VAL A 147 -1.15 -16.04 -4.30
CA VAL A 147 -1.14 -14.63 -4.74
C VAL A 147 -0.95 -14.55 -6.25
N PHE A 148 -1.80 -13.79 -6.93
CA PHE A 148 -1.72 -13.51 -8.37
C PHE A 148 -1.63 -12.00 -8.61
N GLU A 149 -0.60 -11.59 -9.34
CA GLU A 149 -0.38 -10.21 -9.74
C GLU A 149 -1.09 -9.89 -11.05
N PHE A 150 -1.98 -8.90 -11.03
CA PHE A 150 -2.66 -8.35 -12.19
C PHE A 150 -1.94 -7.09 -12.65
N LYS A 151 -1.34 -7.16 -13.81
CA LYS A 151 -0.61 -6.03 -14.41
C LYS A 151 -1.56 -5.04 -15.08
N PRO A 152 -1.21 -3.74 -15.16
CA PRO A 152 -1.91 -2.80 -16.02
C PRO A 152 -2.03 -3.37 -17.45
N LEU A 153 -3.15 -3.12 -18.12
CA LEU A 153 -3.33 -3.62 -19.48
C LEU A 153 -2.48 -2.81 -20.46
N GLU A 154 -1.92 -3.52 -21.43
CA GLU A 154 -1.20 -2.89 -22.53
C GLU A 154 -2.18 -2.10 -23.43
N PRO A 155 -1.76 -0.97 -24.04
CA PRO A 155 -2.62 -0.15 -24.89
C PRO A 155 -3.33 -0.96 -25.99
N GLN A 156 -2.65 -1.93 -26.61
CA GLN A 156 -3.21 -2.80 -27.66
C GLN A 156 -4.38 -3.66 -27.17
N ASP A 157 -4.39 -4.09 -25.90
CA ASP A 157 -5.48 -4.88 -25.34
C ASP A 157 -6.66 -3.99 -24.96
N ILE A 158 -6.39 -2.78 -24.49
CA ILE A 158 -7.42 -1.79 -24.20
C ILE A 158 -8.10 -1.30 -25.47
N GLU A 159 -7.35 -1.08 -26.55
CA GLU A 159 -7.90 -0.71 -27.86
C GLU A 159 -8.97 -1.71 -28.34
N LYS A 160 -8.71 -3.02 -28.17
CA LYS A 160 -9.70 -4.07 -28.47
C LYS A 160 -10.97 -3.93 -27.60
N ALA A 161 -10.81 -3.58 -26.30
CA ALA A 161 -11.94 -3.35 -25.41
C ALA A 161 -12.72 -2.08 -25.79
N VAL A 162 -12.06 -1.02 -26.20
CA VAL A 162 -12.64 0.25 -26.70
C VAL A 162 -13.46 -0.02 -27.96
N ILE A 163 -12.89 -0.72 -28.96
CA ILE A 163 -13.59 -1.10 -30.19
C ILE A 163 -14.83 -1.95 -29.87
N ARG A 164 -14.71 -2.92 -28.95
CA ARG A 164 -15.85 -3.73 -28.48
C ARG A 164 -16.93 -2.85 -27.83
N GLY A 165 -16.54 -1.83 -27.06
CA GLY A 165 -17.44 -0.87 -26.42
C GLY A 165 -18.24 -0.07 -27.43
N TYR A 166 -17.59 0.53 -28.42
CA TYR A 166 -18.27 1.30 -29.49
C TYR A 166 -19.21 0.42 -30.31
N LYS A 167 -18.78 -0.77 -30.72
CA LYS A 167 -19.63 -1.75 -31.44
C LYS A 167 -20.86 -2.16 -30.63
N PHE A 168 -20.71 -2.33 -29.32
CA PHE A 168 -21.83 -2.66 -28.45
C PHE A 168 -22.84 -1.51 -28.37
N LEU A 169 -22.37 -0.27 -28.17
CA LEU A 169 -23.24 0.91 -28.12
C LEU A 169 -23.95 1.17 -29.46
N ALA A 170 -23.25 1.05 -30.58
CA ALA A 170 -23.84 1.19 -31.90
C ALA A 170 -25.01 0.20 -32.10
N LYS A 171 -24.82 -1.06 -31.70
CA LYS A 171 -25.84 -2.11 -31.80
C LYS A 171 -27.01 -1.85 -30.83
N GLU A 172 -26.73 -1.46 -29.57
CA GLU A 172 -27.75 -1.21 -28.55
C GLU A 172 -28.63 -0.01 -28.91
N MET A 173 -28.02 1.08 -29.37
CA MET A 173 -28.71 2.31 -29.76
C MET A 173 -29.29 2.26 -31.16
N LYS A 174 -28.94 1.24 -31.97
CA LYS A 174 -29.33 1.06 -33.39
C LYS A 174 -28.97 2.28 -34.24
N ILE A 175 -27.79 2.83 -34.03
CA ILE A 175 -27.22 3.97 -34.75
C ILE A 175 -25.84 3.65 -35.25
N GLU A 176 -25.36 4.41 -36.22
CA GLU A 176 -23.96 4.44 -36.61
C GLU A 176 -23.16 5.34 -35.71
N ILE A 177 -21.96 4.94 -35.31
CA ILE A 177 -21.03 5.76 -34.56
C ILE A 177 -19.84 6.05 -35.45
N ASP A 178 -19.74 7.29 -35.91
CA ASP A 178 -18.64 7.79 -36.73
C ASP A 178 -17.52 8.31 -35.79
N MET A 179 -16.34 7.70 -35.86
CA MET A 179 -15.20 8.04 -35.07
C MET A 179 -14.18 8.80 -35.94
N GLY A 180 -13.94 10.04 -35.62
CA GLY A 180 -12.94 10.87 -36.29
C GLY A 180 -11.53 10.62 -35.77
N GLY A 181 -10.60 10.22 -36.65
CA GLY A 181 -9.19 10.04 -36.26
C GLY A 181 -8.89 8.73 -35.53
N ASP A 182 -7.78 8.71 -34.76
CA ASP A 182 -7.29 7.51 -34.01
C ASP A 182 -7.82 7.52 -32.56
N ILE A 183 -9.13 7.74 -32.38
CA ILE A 183 -9.77 7.90 -31.07
C ILE A 183 -9.54 6.68 -30.17
N GLU A 184 -9.64 5.46 -30.70
CA GLU A 184 -9.46 4.21 -29.96
C GLU A 184 -8.03 4.10 -29.40
N LYS A 185 -7.07 4.45 -30.22
CA LYS A 185 -5.66 4.48 -29.83
C LYS A 185 -5.41 5.53 -28.75
N TYR A 186 -5.94 6.74 -28.93
CA TYR A 186 -5.80 7.82 -27.96
C TYR A 186 -6.40 7.44 -26.59
N ILE A 187 -7.61 6.85 -26.55
CA ILE A 187 -8.23 6.37 -25.29
C ILE A 187 -7.35 5.29 -24.66
N SER A 188 -6.83 4.35 -25.45
CA SER A 188 -6.01 3.25 -24.95
C SER A 188 -4.69 3.70 -24.34
N GLU A 189 -4.06 4.73 -24.89
CA GLU A 189 -2.81 5.31 -24.39
C GLU A 189 -3.00 6.19 -23.14
N THR A 190 -4.15 6.83 -23.01
CA THR A 190 -4.41 7.82 -21.94
C THR A 190 -5.14 7.26 -20.71
N CYS A 191 -5.66 6.04 -20.77
CA CYS A 191 -6.38 5.43 -19.63
C CYS A 191 -5.47 4.81 -18.57
N GLY A 192 -4.14 4.71 -18.81
CA GLY A 192 -3.17 4.22 -17.84
C GLY A 192 -3.32 2.72 -17.48
N GLY A 193 -3.77 1.88 -18.39
CA GLY A 193 -3.94 0.45 -18.15
C GLY A 193 -5.26 0.03 -17.52
N ASP A 194 -6.20 0.97 -17.29
CA ASP A 194 -7.53 0.73 -16.69
C ASP A 194 -8.62 0.64 -17.76
N VAL A 195 -9.10 -0.59 -18.02
CA VAL A 195 -10.16 -0.82 -19.00
C VAL A 195 -11.51 -0.22 -18.59
N ARG A 196 -11.79 -0.10 -17.29
CA ARG A 196 -13.04 0.51 -16.81
C ARG A 196 -13.07 1.98 -17.16
N LYS A 197 -11.93 2.67 -16.96
CA LYS A 197 -11.75 4.06 -17.33
C LYS A 197 -11.89 4.26 -18.84
N ALA A 198 -11.26 3.43 -19.64
CA ALA A 198 -11.37 3.46 -21.09
C ALA A 198 -12.84 3.33 -21.54
N LEU A 199 -13.59 2.35 -21.01
CA LEU A 199 -15.00 2.14 -21.35
C LEU A 199 -15.91 3.25 -20.85
N ASN A 200 -15.62 3.89 -19.72
CA ASN A 200 -16.34 5.09 -19.28
C ASN A 200 -16.10 6.26 -20.24
N THR A 201 -14.87 6.44 -20.74
CA THR A 201 -14.58 7.46 -21.76
C THR A 201 -15.34 7.16 -23.07
N VAL A 202 -15.42 5.90 -23.49
CA VAL A 202 -16.22 5.47 -24.65
C VAL A 202 -17.70 5.85 -24.44
N GLU A 203 -18.29 5.49 -23.30
CA GLU A 203 -19.70 5.79 -23.01
C GLU A 203 -19.98 7.30 -23.02
N LEU A 204 -19.12 8.08 -22.35
CA LEU A 204 -19.25 9.53 -22.29
C LEU A 204 -19.03 10.20 -23.66
N SER A 205 -18.09 9.70 -24.47
CA SER A 205 -17.82 10.25 -25.80
C SER A 205 -19.02 10.07 -26.75
N VAL A 206 -19.71 8.94 -26.67
CA VAL A 206 -20.94 8.70 -27.45
C VAL A 206 -22.09 9.57 -26.94
N LEU A 207 -22.25 9.73 -25.60
CA LEU A 207 -23.30 10.56 -25.02
C LEU A 207 -23.11 12.06 -25.32
N SER A 208 -21.88 12.51 -25.50
CA SER A 208 -21.54 13.91 -25.82
C SER A 208 -21.21 14.15 -27.30
N GLY A 209 -21.34 13.12 -28.13
CA GLY A 209 -21.10 13.22 -29.57
C GLY A 209 -22.19 14.00 -30.30
N GLU A 210 -21.82 14.52 -31.47
CA GLU A 210 -22.73 15.31 -32.32
C GLU A 210 -23.67 14.41 -33.11
N ALA A 211 -24.97 14.63 -32.96
CA ALA A 211 -25.98 13.84 -33.67
C ALA A 211 -26.09 14.29 -35.13
N TYR A 212 -26.10 13.32 -36.06
CA TYR A 212 -26.37 13.54 -37.47
C TYR A 212 -27.44 12.55 -38.01
N ALA A 213 -27.85 12.72 -39.22
CA ALA A 213 -28.88 11.85 -39.82
C ALA A 213 -28.42 10.38 -39.91
N GLY A 214 -28.87 9.57 -38.93
CA GLY A 214 -28.58 8.15 -38.82
C GLY A 214 -27.51 7.74 -37.82
N GLY A 215 -26.85 8.70 -37.13
CA GLY A 215 -25.77 8.34 -36.21
C GLY A 215 -25.32 9.43 -35.26
N ILE A 216 -24.20 9.14 -34.63
CA ILE A 216 -23.47 10.05 -33.74
C ILE A 216 -22.03 10.13 -34.22
N ARG A 217 -21.50 11.37 -34.35
CA ARG A 217 -20.10 11.62 -34.58
C ARG A 217 -19.39 11.92 -33.25
N VAL A 218 -18.32 11.18 -33.00
CA VAL A 218 -17.43 11.37 -31.86
C VAL A 218 -16.20 12.15 -32.35
N GLU A 219 -16.00 13.34 -31.80
CA GLU A 219 -14.87 14.19 -32.15
C GLU A 219 -13.67 13.94 -31.24
N GLU A 220 -12.47 13.97 -31.82
CA GLU A 220 -11.20 13.74 -31.11
C GLU A 220 -10.97 14.76 -29.97
N ASP A 221 -11.33 16.03 -30.18
CA ASP A 221 -11.18 17.09 -29.16
C ASP A 221 -12.09 16.85 -27.94
N THR A 222 -13.29 16.34 -28.14
CA THR A 222 -14.19 15.93 -27.06
C THR A 222 -13.58 14.78 -26.26
N VAL A 223 -13.02 13.80 -26.93
CA VAL A 223 -12.36 12.66 -26.25
C VAL A 223 -11.11 13.12 -25.48
N LYS A 224 -10.30 14.02 -26.04
CA LYS A 224 -9.16 14.62 -25.35
C LYS A 224 -9.59 15.34 -24.06
N LEU A 225 -10.65 16.13 -24.11
CA LEU A 225 -11.19 16.83 -22.94
C LEU A 225 -11.69 15.86 -21.85
N LEU A 226 -12.38 14.80 -22.23
CA LEU A 226 -12.87 13.75 -21.33
C LEU A 226 -11.72 12.95 -20.71
N SER A 227 -10.69 12.63 -21.49
CA SER A 227 -9.54 11.85 -21.05
C SER A 227 -8.61 12.68 -20.13
N GLN A 228 -8.40 13.97 -20.36
CA GLN A 228 -7.55 14.84 -19.53
C GLN A 228 -8.05 14.97 -18.08
N LYS A 229 -9.37 15.14 -17.87
CA LYS A 229 -9.94 15.13 -16.52
C LYS A 229 -9.75 13.80 -15.79
N SER A 230 -9.56 12.74 -16.53
CA SER A 230 -9.40 11.38 -16.03
C SER A 230 -7.93 11.03 -15.72
N SER A 231 -6.95 11.57 -16.46
CA SER A 231 -5.52 11.25 -16.26
C SER A 231 -4.95 11.81 -14.96
N MET A 232 -5.43 12.98 -14.52
CA MET A 232 -4.98 13.62 -13.27
C MET A 232 -5.35 12.83 -11.98
N ARG A 233 -6.35 11.94 -12.05
CA ARG A 233 -6.78 11.12 -10.88
C ARG A 233 -6.16 9.73 -10.82
N TYR A 234 -5.39 9.32 -11.84
CA TYR A 234 -5.07 7.91 -12.06
C TYR A 234 -3.80 7.40 -11.37
N ASP A 235 -2.92 8.26 -10.92
CA ASP A 235 -1.62 7.86 -10.36
C ASP A 235 -1.66 7.42 -8.87
N ARG A 236 -2.85 7.29 -8.28
CA ARG A 236 -2.99 7.07 -6.83
C ARG A 236 -2.69 5.64 -6.35
N ASP A 237 -2.88 4.61 -7.18
CA ASP A 237 -2.99 3.22 -6.71
C ASP A 237 -2.16 2.20 -7.51
N GLY A 238 -1.17 2.62 -8.33
CA GLY A 238 -0.36 1.72 -9.16
C GLY A 238 1.11 1.63 -8.74
N ASP A 239 1.85 0.67 -9.31
CA ASP A 239 3.31 0.50 -9.11
C ASP A 239 4.08 1.81 -9.38
N SER A 240 3.61 2.65 -10.32
CA SER A 240 4.18 3.97 -10.59
C SER A 240 4.08 4.91 -9.38
N HIS A 241 3.06 4.78 -8.53
CA HIS A 241 2.92 5.57 -7.31
C HIS A 241 4.00 5.22 -6.27
N TYR A 242 4.25 3.93 -6.05
CA TYR A 242 5.34 3.48 -5.17
C TYR A 242 6.70 3.86 -5.72
N ASP A 243 6.88 3.84 -7.04
CA ASP A 243 8.10 4.28 -7.71
C ASP A 243 8.33 5.78 -7.52
N ILE A 244 7.28 6.62 -7.62
CA ILE A 244 7.37 8.07 -7.36
C ILE A 244 7.72 8.33 -5.90
N LEU A 245 7.07 7.65 -4.95
CA LEU A 245 7.39 7.75 -3.51
C LEU A 245 8.83 7.32 -3.21
N SER A 246 9.30 6.25 -3.85
CA SER A 246 10.67 5.76 -3.73
C SER A 246 11.67 6.75 -4.33
N ALA A 247 11.39 7.28 -5.51
CA ALA A 247 12.21 8.29 -6.15
C ALA A 247 12.25 9.58 -5.33
N PHE A 248 11.12 10.03 -4.80
CA PHE A 248 11.01 11.16 -3.89
C PHE A 248 11.93 10.98 -2.67
N GLN A 249 11.79 9.87 -1.94
CA GLN A 249 12.60 9.59 -0.75
C GLN A 249 14.10 9.52 -1.08
N LYS A 250 14.47 8.85 -2.18
CA LYS A 250 15.86 8.74 -2.64
C LYS A 250 16.44 10.10 -3.02
N SER A 251 15.65 10.99 -3.62
CA SER A 251 16.08 12.36 -3.96
C SER A 251 16.33 13.19 -2.71
N VAL A 252 15.46 13.11 -1.70
CA VAL A 252 15.67 13.77 -0.40
C VAL A 252 16.92 13.22 0.30
N ARG A 253 17.10 11.91 0.32
CA ARG A 253 18.28 11.24 0.87
C ARG A 253 19.55 11.65 0.14
N GLY A 254 19.49 11.78 -1.18
CA GLY A 254 20.58 12.22 -2.05
C GLY A 254 20.86 13.72 -2.02
N SER A 255 20.06 14.52 -1.27
CA SER A 255 20.18 15.99 -1.21
C SER A 255 19.99 16.67 -2.54
N ASP A 256 19.11 16.15 -3.41
CA ASP A 256 18.68 16.77 -4.66
C ASP A 256 17.28 17.39 -4.45
N GLU A 257 17.25 18.67 -4.09
CA GLU A 257 16.02 19.40 -3.86
C GLU A 257 15.18 19.57 -5.12
N ASN A 258 15.80 19.65 -6.29
CA ASN A 258 15.08 19.83 -7.55
C ASN A 258 14.34 18.56 -7.96
N ALA A 259 15.00 17.39 -7.88
CA ALA A 259 14.36 16.12 -8.11
C ALA A 259 13.28 15.83 -7.06
N ALA A 260 13.56 16.12 -5.78
CA ALA A 260 12.59 15.94 -4.70
C ALA A 260 11.33 16.80 -4.90
N LEU A 261 11.48 18.08 -5.27
CA LEU A 261 10.35 18.97 -5.59
C LEU A 261 9.56 18.48 -6.82
N HIS A 262 10.25 17.97 -7.85
CA HIS A 262 9.58 17.42 -9.02
C HIS A 262 8.70 16.21 -8.66
N TYR A 263 9.25 15.22 -7.92
CA TYR A 263 8.47 14.06 -7.49
C TYR A 263 7.37 14.43 -6.48
N MET A 264 7.61 15.42 -5.60
CA MET A 264 6.57 15.99 -4.74
C MET A 264 5.42 16.59 -5.56
N ALA A 265 5.71 17.38 -6.61
CA ALA A 265 4.70 17.94 -7.47
C ALA A 265 3.84 16.87 -8.14
N ARG A 266 4.45 15.77 -8.61
CA ARG A 266 3.71 14.62 -9.15
C ARG A 266 2.77 13.97 -8.14
N LEU A 267 3.20 13.82 -6.86
CA LEU A 267 2.36 13.31 -5.78
C LEU A 267 1.20 14.26 -5.44
N ILE A 268 1.44 15.56 -5.46
CA ILE A 268 0.42 16.60 -5.25
C ILE A 268 -0.63 16.57 -6.36
N GLU A 269 -0.22 16.52 -7.62
CA GLU A 269 -1.13 16.42 -8.77
C GLU A 269 -1.96 15.12 -8.73
N ALA A 270 -1.37 14.02 -8.25
CA ALA A 270 -2.08 12.78 -7.96
C ALA A 270 -3.02 12.90 -6.74
N GLY A 271 -2.96 14.01 -5.98
CA GLY A 271 -3.75 14.29 -4.78
C GLY A 271 -3.35 13.44 -3.56
N ASP A 272 -2.13 12.86 -3.54
CA ASP A 272 -1.66 12.02 -2.44
C ASP A 272 -0.78 12.79 -1.46
N ILE A 273 -1.41 13.70 -0.74
CA ILE A 273 -0.76 14.43 0.37
C ILE A 273 -0.45 13.49 1.55
N VAL A 274 -1.25 12.45 1.76
CA VAL A 274 -1.12 11.58 2.93
C VAL A 274 0.16 10.75 2.87
N SER A 275 0.42 10.08 1.75
CA SER A 275 1.66 9.30 1.58
C SER A 275 2.89 10.19 1.55
N LEU A 276 2.80 11.36 0.90
CA LEU A 276 3.86 12.38 0.90
C LEU A 276 4.19 12.82 2.33
N SER A 277 3.18 13.18 3.13
CA SER A 277 3.33 13.60 4.53
C SER A 277 3.97 12.53 5.39
N ARG A 278 3.53 11.27 5.24
CA ARG A 278 4.12 10.12 5.93
C ARG A 278 5.60 9.96 5.57
N ARG A 279 5.96 10.05 4.29
CA ARG A 279 7.36 9.93 3.84
C ARG A 279 8.25 11.05 4.36
N LEU A 280 7.76 12.29 4.41
CA LEU A 280 8.49 13.41 5.00
C LEU A 280 8.84 13.15 6.47
N LEU A 281 7.88 12.69 7.29
CA LEU A 281 8.10 12.38 8.70
C LEU A 281 9.07 11.21 8.90
N VAL A 282 8.96 10.16 8.08
CA VAL A 282 9.90 9.04 8.12
C VAL A 282 11.31 9.51 7.76
N THR A 283 11.48 10.23 6.65
CA THR A 283 12.78 10.71 6.17
C THR A 283 13.44 11.67 7.17
N ALA A 284 12.66 12.53 7.85
CA ALA A 284 13.18 13.40 8.89
C ALA A 284 13.83 12.63 10.05
N SER A 285 13.35 11.44 10.38
CA SER A 285 13.89 10.59 11.44
C SER A 285 14.94 9.58 10.94
N GLU A 286 14.73 9.02 9.75
CA GLU A 286 15.55 7.97 9.14
C GLU A 286 16.86 8.51 8.55
N ASP A 287 16.77 9.58 7.75
CA ASP A 287 17.90 10.09 6.95
C ASP A 287 18.55 11.34 7.56
N ILE A 288 17.80 12.15 8.33
CA ILE A 288 18.33 13.33 9.02
C ILE A 288 18.68 12.99 10.46
N GLY A 289 17.73 12.42 11.20
CA GLY A 289 17.92 11.90 12.54
C GLY A 289 18.64 12.88 13.47
N LEU A 290 19.69 12.41 14.12
CA LEU A 290 20.48 13.18 15.09
C LEU A 290 21.44 14.17 14.46
N ALA A 291 21.62 14.17 13.13
CA ALA A 291 22.42 15.20 12.47
C ALA A 291 21.76 16.59 12.57
N TYR A 292 20.42 16.65 12.57
CA TYR A 292 19.65 17.87 12.86
C TYR A 292 18.36 17.49 13.61
N PRO A 293 18.40 17.33 14.96
CA PRO A 293 17.29 16.81 15.75
C PRO A 293 15.99 17.61 15.65
N GLN A 294 16.05 18.92 15.35
CA GLN A 294 14.87 19.76 15.19
C GLN A 294 14.10 19.49 13.90
N ALA A 295 14.69 18.81 12.93
CA ALA A 295 14.08 18.56 11.63
C ALA A 295 12.70 17.89 11.76
N VAL A 296 12.56 16.90 12.63
CA VAL A 296 11.30 16.18 12.81
C VAL A 296 10.17 17.09 13.32
N SER A 297 10.47 18.01 14.23
CA SER A 297 9.48 18.95 14.77
C SER A 297 9.05 19.99 13.72
N ILE A 298 10.00 20.50 12.95
CA ILE A 298 9.73 21.45 11.87
C ILE A 298 8.91 20.79 10.78
N VAL A 299 9.30 19.58 10.34
CA VAL A 299 8.57 18.82 9.31
C VAL A 299 7.17 18.47 9.79
N LYS A 300 7.01 18.10 11.07
CA LYS A 300 5.68 17.84 11.65
C LYS A 300 4.79 19.08 11.58
N SER A 301 5.33 20.26 11.94
CA SER A 301 4.58 21.53 11.85
C SER A 301 4.21 21.88 10.40
N CYS A 302 5.10 21.64 9.44
CA CYS A 302 4.82 21.83 8.02
C CYS A 302 3.71 20.88 7.52
N VAL A 303 3.77 19.62 7.92
CA VAL A 303 2.75 18.62 7.57
C VAL A 303 1.39 18.98 8.17
N ASP A 304 1.34 19.38 9.44
CA ASP A 304 0.08 19.78 10.09
C ASP A 304 -0.52 21.02 9.42
N SER A 305 0.32 22.01 9.09
CA SER A 305 -0.12 23.18 8.33
C SER A 305 -0.68 22.80 6.97
N ALA A 306 -0.01 21.89 6.26
CA ALA A 306 -0.47 21.43 4.95
C ALA A 306 -1.83 20.73 5.02
N LEU A 307 -2.03 19.86 6.03
CA LEU A 307 -3.29 19.15 6.24
C LEU A 307 -4.44 20.10 6.64
N GLN A 308 -4.15 21.18 7.36
CA GLN A 308 -5.13 22.20 7.73
C GLN A 308 -5.52 23.11 6.55
N LEU A 309 -4.53 23.51 5.74
CA LEU A 309 -4.76 24.40 4.60
C LEU A 309 -5.45 23.70 3.44
N GLY A 310 -5.11 22.44 3.18
CA GLY A 310 -5.55 21.75 1.97
C GLY A 310 -4.91 22.30 0.68
N LEU A 311 -5.23 21.68 -0.45
CA LEU A 311 -4.77 22.13 -1.76
C LEU A 311 -5.63 23.32 -2.24
N PRO A 312 -5.05 24.31 -2.94
CA PRO A 312 -3.67 24.32 -3.47
C PRO A 312 -2.57 24.84 -2.52
N GLU A 313 -2.90 25.41 -1.36
CA GLU A 313 -1.94 26.09 -0.47
C GLU A 313 -1.02 25.10 0.26
N ALA A 314 -1.45 23.88 0.52
CA ALA A 314 -0.68 22.83 1.17
C ALA A 314 0.70 22.59 0.53
N ARG A 315 0.85 22.88 -0.77
CA ARG A 315 2.13 22.75 -1.49
C ARG A 315 3.26 23.59 -0.89
N ILE A 316 2.94 24.73 -0.27
CA ILE A 316 3.95 25.68 0.24
C ILE A 316 4.67 25.10 1.47
N PRO A 317 3.97 24.75 2.59
CA PRO A 317 4.63 24.14 3.74
C PRO A 317 5.28 22.79 3.42
N LEU A 318 4.71 21.99 2.50
CA LEU A 318 5.34 20.75 2.06
C LEU A 318 6.65 20.99 1.32
N ALA A 319 6.71 21.98 0.43
CA ALA A 319 7.94 22.35 -0.27
C ALA A 319 9.01 22.87 0.71
N GLN A 320 8.62 23.66 1.72
CA GLN A 320 9.52 24.08 2.78
C GLN A 320 10.14 22.89 3.52
N ALA A 321 9.33 21.89 3.87
CA ALA A 321 9.81 20.66 4.52
C ALA A 321 10.79 19.89 3.63
N VAL A 322 10.48 19.75 2.34
CA VAL A 322 11.35 19.06 1.36
C VAL A 322 12.71 19.75 1.26
N ILE A 323 12.72 21.06 1.05
CA ILE A 323 13.97 21.84 0.92
C ILE A 323 14.80 21.75 2.21
N LEU A 324 14.14 21.88 3.39
CA LEU A 324 14.80 21.72 4.67
C LEU A 324 15.49 20.37 4.76
N LEU A 325 14.80 19.28 4.44
CA LEU A 325 15.36 17.93 4.51
C LEU A 325 16.49 17.73 3.50
N CYS A 326 16.36 18.22 2.27
CA CYS A 326 17.40 18.11 1.25
C CYS A 326 18.68 18.85 1.65
N THR A 327 18.56 20.01 2.27
CA THR A 327 19.70 20.88 2.65
C THR A 327 20.26 20.59 4.05
N SER A 328 19.61 19.71 4.84
CA SER A 328 20.09 19.32 6.17
C SER A 328 21.21 18.27 6.11
N PRO A 329 22.14 18.27 7.09
CA PRO A 329 23.10 17.17 7.22
C PRO A 329 22.36 15.85 7.45
N LYS A 330 22.97 14.74 6.99
CA LYS A 330 22.37 13.39 7.02
C LYS A 330 23.00 12.52 8.10
N SER A 331 22.17 11.69 8.75
CA SER A 331 22.62 10.61 9.62
C SER A 331 21.58 9.50 9.66
N ASN A 332 22.02 8.29 9.37
CA ASN A 332 21.22 7.08 9.49
C ASN A 332 21.54 6.28 10.77
N SER A 333 22.25 6.87 11.72
CA SER A 333 22.73 6.22 12.93
C SER A 333 21.59 5.61 13.77
N VAL A 334 20.43 6.28 13.81
CA VAL A 334 19.26 5.85 14.56
C VAL A 334 18.60 4.62 13.96
N ILE A 335 18.33 4.64 12.65
CA ILE A 335 17.70 3.49 11.96
C ILE A 335 18.61 2.27 11.99
N THR A 336 19.90 2.45 11.74
CA THR A 336 20.88 1.36 11.83
C THR A 336 20.93 0.74 13.23
N ALA A 337 20.87 1.57 14.28
CA ALA A 337 20.89 1.10 15.67
C ALA A 337 19.65 0.25 16.00
N ILE A 338 18.45 0.73 15.68
CA ILE A 338 17.23 -0.01 15.99
C ILE A 338 17.09 -1.27 15.15
N ASP A 339 17.45 -1.25 13.87
CA ASP A 339 17.39 -2.42 13.01
C ASP A 339 18.34 -3.52 13.50
N THR A 340 19.56 -3.17 13.91
CA THR A 340 20.51 -4.12 14.50
C THR A 340 19.98 -4.73 15.79
N ALA A 341 19.34 -3.94 16.65
CA ALA A 341 18.72 -4.43 17.89
C ALA A 341 17.53 -5.36 17.61
N LEU A 342 16.69 -5.01 16.63
CA LEU A 342 15.57 -5.85 16.20
C LEU A 342 16.04 -7.17 15.58
N GLU A 343 17.14 -7.15 14.84
CA GLU A 343 17.74 -8.35 14.26
C GLU A 343 18.21 -9.31 15.36
N ASP A 344 18.92 -8.83 16.38
CA ASP A 344 19.33 -9.66 17.52
C ASP A 344 18.12 -10.31 18.20
N VAL A 345 17.05 -9.56 18.49
CA VAL A 345 15.83 -10.09 19.12
C VAL A 345 15.15 -11.13 18.23
N ARG A 346 15.03 -10.89 16.92
CA ARG A 346 14.42 -11.84 15.96
C ARG A 346 15.21 -13.13 15.84
N ASN A 347 16.54 -13.07 16.00
CA ASN A 347 17.43 -14.22 15.99
C ASN A 347 17.48 -14.96 17.34
N GLY A 348 16.66 -14.57 18.31
CA GLY A 348 16.60 -15.20 19.63
C GLY A 348 17.66 -14.72 20.61
N ASN A 349 18.44 -13.70 20.26
CA ASN A 349 19.50 -13.11 21.10
C ASN A 349 18.90 -12.04 22.05
N SER A 350 17.85 -12.36 22.80
CA SER A 350 17.25 -11.39 23.74
C SER A 350 17.87 -11.42 25.12
N GLY A 351 18.37 -12.59 25.57
CA GLY A 351 18.96 -12.77 26.89
C GLY A 351 18.00 -12.54 28.07
N GLU A 352 18.49 -12.82 29.28
CA GLU A 352 17.73 -12.52 30.51
C GLU A 352 18.05 -11.11 31.01
N ILE A 353 17.00 -10.41 31.46
CA ILE A 353 17.16 -9.06 32.08
C ILE A 353 18.01 -9.19 33.34
N PRO A 354 19.07 -8.39 33.55
CA PRO A 354 19.86 -8.37 34.77
C PRO A 354 19.00 -8.21 36.00
N LEU A 355 19.30 -8.96 37.06
CA LEU A 355 18.45 -9.02 38.30
C LEU A 355 18.18 -7.66 38.91
N HIS A 356 19.17 -6.79 38.95
CA HIS A 356 19.07 -5.43 39.51
C HIS A 356 18.20 -4.47 38.67
N LEU A 357 17.86 -4.81 37.44
CA LEU A 357 16.96 -4.04 36.57
C LEU A 357 15.52 -4.58 36.58
N ARG A 358 15.29 -5.74 37.20
CA ARG A 358 13.95 -6.32 37.28
C ARG A 358 13.10 -5.57 38.29
N ASP A 359 11.80 -5.52 38.07
CA ASP A 359 10.87 -4.89 39.00
C ASP A 359 11.01 -5.49 40.41
N CYS A 360 11.15 -4.64 41.42
CA CYS A 360 11.27 -4.99 42.83
C CYS A 360 10.16 -4.41 43.71
N HIS A 361 9.10 -3.80 43.13
CA HIS A 361 8.03 -3.13 43.86
C HIS A 361 6.91 -4.07 44.34
N TYR A 362 7.24 -5.35 44.66
CA TYR A 362 6.29 -6.31 45.23
C TYR A 362 6.90 -7.11 46.38
N ASP A 363 6.04 -7.58 47.29
CA ASP A 363 6.47 -8.35 48.46
C ASP A 363 7.17 -9.66 48.02
N GLY A 364 8.41 -9.84 48.51
CA GLY A 364 9.23 -11.04 48.19
C GLY A 364 10.22 -10.87 47.04
N ALA A 365 10.31 -9.70 46.40
CA ALA A 365 11.28 -9.46 45.32
C ALA A 365 12.74 -9.68 45.78
N GLU A 366 13.08 -9.27 47.02
CA GLU A 366 14.41 -9.48 47.63
C GLU A 366 14.78 -10.99 47.72
N LYS A 367 13.79 -11.85 48.06
CA LYS A 367 14.02 -13.30 48.15
C LYS A 367 14.35 -13.93 46.80
N LEU A 368 14.01 -13.25 45.69
CA LEU A 368 14.34 -13.62 44.32
C LEU A 368 15.61 -12.95 43.80
N GLY A 369 16.39 -12.30 44.71
CA GLY A 369 17.63 -11.61 44.33
C GLY A 369 17.44 -10.34 43.50
N ARG A 370 16.21 -9.77 43.49
CA ARG A 370 15.90 -8.52 42.78
C ARG A 370 16.20 -7.32 43.64
N GLY A 371 16.92 -6.34 43.09
CA GLY A 371 17.36 -5.17 43.82
C GLY A 371 18.82 -4.84 43.51
N GLY A 372 19.34 -3.76 44.13
CA GLY A 372 20.73 -3.30 43.91
C GLY A 372 20.90 -2.38 42.72
N TYR A 373 19.80 -1.89 42.12
CA TYR A 373 19.87 -0.84 41.10
C TYR A 373 20.47 0.43 41.67
N LYS A 374 21.54 0.91 41.02
CA LYS A 374 22.15 2.20 41.38
C LYS A 374 21.43 3.30 40.63
N TYR A 375 20.78 4.20 41.37
CA TYR A 375 20.03 5.30 40.74
C TYR A 375 20.99 6.41 40.28
N PRO A 376 21.12 6.69 38.95
CA PRO A 376 22.13 7.62 38.45
C PRO A 376 22.05 9.03 39.02
N HIS A 377 20.85 9.52 39.38
CA HIS A 377 20.69 10.87 39.94
C HIS A 377 21.30 11.05 41.34
N ASP A 378 21.63 9.96 42.06
CA ASP A 378 22.31 10.01 43.36
C ASP A 378 23.84 10.12 43.19
N TYR A 379 24.35 10.10 41.96
CA TYR A 379 25.76 10.13 41.63
C TYR A 379 26.16 11.42 40.88
N PRO A 380 27.44 11.85 40.99
CA PRO A 380 27.94 13.01 40.24
C PRO A 380 27.68 12.89 38.74
N GLU A 381 27.40 14.03 38.13
CA GLU A 381 27.05 14.12 36.71
C GLU A 381 25.86 13.22 36.28
N HIS A 382 25.08 12.71 37.27
CA HIS A 382 23.94 11.78 37.05
C HIS A 382 24.35 10.52 36.25
N TYR A 383 25.57 10.01 36.54
CA TYR A 383 26.12 8.84 35.86
C TYR A 383 26.75 7.88 36.86
N VAL A 384 26.48 6.59 36.68
CA VAL A 384 27.11 5.50 37.43
C VAL A 384 27.25 4.28 36.52
N LYS A 385 28.39 3.63 36.57
CA LYS A 385 28.65 2.43 35.80
C LYS A 385 27.92 1.24 36.42
N GLN A 386 27.04 0.66 35.61
CA GLN A 386 26.38 -0.62 35.89
C GLN A 386 26.02 -1.29 34.57
N GLN A 387 25.77 -2.59 34.60
CA GLN A 387 25.37 -3.34 33.41
C GLN A 387 23.88 -3.15 33.18
N TYR A 388 23.53 -2.78 31.95
CA TYR A 388 22.13 -2.63 31.51
C TYR A 388 21.70 -3.71 30.53
N LEU A 389 22.61 -4.22 29.69
CA LEU A 389 22.30 -5.29 28.77
C LEU A 389 22.39 -6.66 29.41
N PRO A 390 21.66 -7.66 28.93
CA PRO A 390 21.84 -9.07 29.30
C PRO A 390 23.29 -9.54 29.16
N ASP A 391 23.65 -10.59 29.91
CA ASP A 391 25.05 -11.08 29.96
C ASP A 391 25.58 -11.49 28.58
N ASN A 392 24.75 -12.11 27.76
CA ASN A 392 25.10 -12.51 26.40
C ASN A 392 25.25 -11.34 25.42
N LEU A 393 24.81 -10.13 25.82
CA LEU A 393 24.83 -8.90 25.01
C LEU A 393 25.61 -7.76 25.66
N LYS A 394 26.31 -8.01 26.80
CA LYS A 394 26.95 -6.96 27.61
C LYS A 394 27.93 -6.06 26.83
N ASP A 395 28.59 -6.61 25.81
CA ASP A 395 29.54 -5.88 24.98
C ASP A 395 28.94 -5.42 23.63
N ARG A 396 27.63 -5.62 23.42
CA ARG A 396 26.96 -5.25 22.17
C ARG A 396 26.81 -3.74 22.06
N ILE A 397 27.13 -3.20 20.91
CA ILE A 397 27.00 -1.79 20.56
C ILE A 397 26.01 -1.65 19.41
N TYR A 398 24.82 -1.14 19.68
CA TYR A 398 23.83 -0.86 18.67
C TYR A 398 24.00 0.54 18.06
N TYR A 399 24.10 1.57 18.92
CA TYR A 399 24.25 2.93 18.45
C TYR A 399 25.71 3.33 18.29
N LYS A 400 26.06 3.77 17.08
CA LYS A 400 27.36 4.35 16.73
C LYS A 400 27.12 5.80 16.30
N PHE A 401 27.87 6.73 16.88
CA PHE A 401 27.78 8.15 16.55
C PHE A 401 28.14 8.41 15.10
N GLY A 402 27.34 9.24 14.43
CA GLY A 402 27.64 9.73 13.09
C GLY A 402 28.70 10.83 13.09
N ASN A 403 29.27 11.07 11.92
CA ASN A 403 30.36 12.04 11.75
C ASN A 403 29.85 13.48 11.50
N ASN A 404 28.75 13.90 12.12
CA ASN A 404 28.20 15.25 12.04
C ASN A 404 28.44 16.01 13.36
N LYS A 405 28.22 17.33 13.33
CA LYS A 405 28.50 18.21 14.47
C LYS A 405 27.77 17.78 15.75
N ASN A 406 26.48 17.48 15.67
CA ASN A 406 25.65 17.20 16.84
C ASN A 406 26.00 15.85 17.48
N GLU A 407 26.21 14.82 16.67
CA GLU A 407 26.58 13.50 17.18
C GLU A 407 28.02 13.48 17.72
N ARG A 408 28.95 14.23 17.13
CA ARG A 408 30.29 14.40 17.72
C ARG A 408 30.27 15.07 19.09
N LEU A 409 29.46 16.12 19.26
CA LEU A 409 29.28 16.77 20.57
C LEU A 409 28.70 15.80 21.62
N ALA A 410 27.72 15.00 21.22
CA ALA A 410 27.13 13.98 22.08
C ALA A 410 28.15 12.87 22.42
N GLU A 411 28.98 12.45 21.48
CA GLU A 411 30.06 11.49 21.72
C GLU A 411 31.11 12.03 22.70
N GLU A 412 31.53 13.28 22.51
CA GLU A 412 32.47 13.95 23.42
C GLU A 412 31.91 14.06 24.86
N TYR A 413 30.63 14.43 24.99
CA TYR A 413 29.96 14.45 26.28
C TYR A 413 29.96 13.06 26.94
N ARG A 414 29.55 12.01 26.20
CA ARG A 414 29.52 10.64 26.70
C ARG A 414 30.93 10.13 27.07
N ARG A 415 31.94 10.51 26.30
CA ARG A 415 33.33 10.17 26.61
C ARG A 415 33.81 10.81 27.92
N LYS A 416 33.48 12.09 28.14
CA LYS A 416 33.81 12.79 29.38
C LYS A 416 33.19 12.14 30.64
N LEU A 417 31.95 11.68 30.53
CA LEU A 417 31.26 10.95 31.62
C LEU A 417 32.03 9.67 31.98
N ARG A 418 32.46 8.89 31.00
CA ARG A 418 33.17 7.62 31.23
C ARG A 418 34.60 7.79 31.72
N PHE A 419 35.30 8.87 31.35
CA PHE A 419 36.68 9.15 31.80
C PHE A 419 36.76 9.65 33.25
N LYS A 420 35.81 10.48 33.68
CA LYS A 420 35.77 10.99 35.07
C LYS A 420 35.60 9.86 36.10
N GLU A 421 34.92 8.81 35.76
CA GLU A 421 34.73 7.65 36.64
C GLU A 421 36.02 6.85 36.83
N SER A 422 36.80 6.66 35.79
CA SER A 422 38.09 5.97 35.87
C SER A 422 39.14 6.71 36.75
N SER A 423 38.90 8.01 37.00
CA SER A 423 39.78 8.84 37.83
C SER A 423 39.31 8.92 39.30
N GLN A 424 38.14 8.38 39.64
CA GLN A 424 37.61 8.33 41.00
C GLN A 424 37.79 6.96 41.68
N GLU A 425 38.20 5.94 40.92
CA GLU A 425 38.51 4.60 41.46
C GLU A 425 40.01 4.46 41.89
N ILE A 426 40.79 5.55 41.93
CA ILE A 426 42.15 5.62 42.47
C ILE A 426 42.11 6.49 43.76
#